data_cc723ea94eb99b385a2dba5e275287f3
#
_entry.id   cc723ea94eb99b385a2dba5e275287f3
#
_cell.length_a   1.000
_cell.length_b   1.000
_cell.length_c   1.000
_cell.angle_alpha   90.00
_cell.angle_beta   90.00
_cell.angle_gamma   90.00
#
_symmetry.space_group_name_H-M   'P 1'
#
loop_
_entity.id
_entity.type
_entity.pdbx_description
1 polymer ?
#
loop_
_entity_poly.entity_id
_entity_poly.type
_entity_poly.pdbx_seq_one_letter_code
_entity_poly.pdbx_strand_id
1 'polypeptide(L)'
;MTIAQLLETVFGKICVNRGTLGDGTPYTHMKLDELRAHMMDLGMHPYGNETLYNGMTGEMMEAEIFMGPTFYQRLKHMVADKKHSRARGPIVSLTRQPCEGRSRDGGLRVGEMERDCMLSHGTAAFTKERLMDVSDPFETGICRKCGTLAIFNEKEAHYECRSCGNRTDFENKTIPYALKLWAQELEAMHISPRIVFE
;
A
#
# COMPACT_ATOMS: atom_id res chain seq x y z
N MET A 1 18.43 -10.26 -12.72
CA MET A 1 18.99 -10.56 -11.36
C MET A 1 18.89 -12.05 -11.04
N THR A 2 17.82 -12.73 -11.37
CA THR A 2 17.67 -14.17 -11.04
C THR A 2 18.62 -15.09 -11.81
N ILE A 3 19.03 -14.78 -13.03
CA ILE A 3 20.02 -15.56 -13.78
C ILE A 3 21.39 -15.50 -13.09
N ALA A 4 21.80 -14.33 -12.59
CA ALA A 4 23.04 -14.16 -11.85
C ALA A 4 23.06 -15.02 -10.56
N GLN A 5 21.91 -15.20 -9.90
CA GLN A 5 21.80 -16.07 -8.72
C GLN A 5 22.06 -17.55 -9.07
N LEU A 6 21.59 -18.02 -10.23
CA LEU A 6 21.88 -19.37 -10.70
C LEU A 6 23.38 -19.56 -10.99
N LEU A 7 24.00 -18.57 -11.64
CA LEU A 7 25.46 -18.58 -11.88
C LEU A 7 26.26 -18.55 -10.58
N GLU A 8 25.84 -17.75 -9.61
CA GLU A 8 26.41 -17.69 -8.26
C GLU A 8 26.38 -19.07 -7.59
N THR A 9 25.25 -19.77 -7.70
CA THR A 9 25.07 -21.10 -7.10
C THR A 9 26.08 -22.11 -7.67
N VAL A 10 26.24 -22.16 -9.01
CA VAL A 10 27.19 -23.06 -9.67
C VAL A 10 28.62 -22.66 -9.33
N PHE A 11 28.95 -21.38 -9.42
CA PHE A 11 30.29 -20.87 -9.11
C PHE A 11 30.66 -21.09 -7.64
N GLY A 12 29.72 -20.83 -6.70
CA GLY A 12 29.89 -21.11 -5.29
C GLY A 12 30.16 -22.58 -5.01
N LYS A 13 29.52 -23.49 -5.72
CA LYS A 13 29.74 -24.94 -5.63
C LYS A 13 31.16 -25.32 -6.04
N ILE A 14 31.68 -24.73 -7.12
CA ILE A 14 33.07 -24.91 -7.56
C ILE A 14 34.03 -24.40 -6.49
N CYS A 15 33.81 -23.20 -5.98
CA CYS A 15 34.67 -22.56 -4.98
C CYS A 15 34.74 -23.37 -3.68
N VAL A 16 33.61 -23.87 -3.20
CA VAL A 16 33.53 -24.70 -1.98
C VAL A 16 34.38 -25.99 -2.16
N ASN A 17 34.24 -26.68 -3.30
CA ASN A 17 34.95 -27.91 -3.56
C ASN A 17 36.45 -27.71 -3.79
N ARG A 18 36.86 -26.55 -4.30
CA ARG A 18 38.28 -26.17 -4.48
C ARG A 18 38.90 -25.53 -3.22
N GLY A 19 38.09 -25.15 -2.24
CA GLY A 19 38.54 -24.44 -1.05
C GLY A 19 39.04 -23.03 -1.35
N THR A 20 38.56 -22.38 -2.39
CA THR A 20 38.99 -21.06 -2.86
C THR A 20 37.86 -20.03 -2.75
N LEU A 21 38.22 -18.75 -2.63
CA LEU A 21 37.28 -17.65 -2.76
C LEU A 21 37.06 -17.31 -4.22
N GLY A 22 35.80 -17.15 -4.61
CA GLY A 22 35.41 -16.73 -5.95
C GLY A 22 35.35 -15.22 -6.10
N ASP A 23 35.73 -14.70 -7.25
CA ASP A 23 35.57 -13.29 -7.59
C ASP A 23 34.14 -13.04 -8.11
N GLY A 24 33.34 -12.37 -7.32
CA GLY A 24 31.93 -11.99 -7.63
C GLY A 24 31.79 -10.54 -8.10
N THR A 25 32.88 -9.92 -8.61
CA THR A 25 32.84 -8.52 -9.06
C THR A 25 31.74 -8.33 -10.13
N PRO A 26 30.84 -7.36 -9.96
CA PRO A 26 29.76 -7.10 -10.92
C PRO A 26 30.31 -6.61 -12.27
N TYR A 27 29.57 -6.88 -13.34
CA TYR A 27 29.91 -6.49 -14.73
C TYR A 27 31.15 -7.14 -15.32
N THR A 28 31.69 -8.18 -14.70
CA THR A 28 32.71 -9.04 -15.31
C THR A 28 32.04 -10.14 -16.14
N HIS A 29 32.67 -10.49 -17.26
CA HIS A 29 32.17 -11.57 -18.11
C HIS A 29 32.66 -12.92 -17.59
N MET A 30 31.79 -13.65 -16.90
CA MET A 30 32.02 -15.04 -16.53
C MET A 30 31.56 -15.93 -17.66
N LYS A 31 32.47 -16.75 -18.20
CA LYS A 31 32.14 -17.66 -19.30
C LYS A 31 31.56 -18.96 -18.75
N LEU A 32 30.36 -19.28 -19.19
CA LEU A 32 29.65 -20.51 -18.81
C LEU A 32 30.45 -21.80 -19.12
N ASP A 33 31.14 -21.81 -20.23
CA ASP A 33 31.90 -23.00 -20.66
C ASP A 33 33.10 -23.26 -19.75
N GLU A 34 33.74 -22.22 -19.20
CA GLU A 34 34.80 -22.37 -18.21
C GLU A 34 34.24 -22.93 -16.88
N LEU A 35 33.07 -22.47 -16.43
CA LEU A 35 32.39 -23.05 -15.26
C LEU A 35 32.04 -24.52 -15.44
N ARG A 36 31.51 -24.89 -16.60
CA ARG A 36 31.20 -26.31 -16.96
C ARG A 36 32.45 -27.18 -16.94
N ALA A 37 33.55 -26.71 -17.53
CA ALA A 37 34.80 -27.42 -17.50
C ALA A 37 35.29 -27.67 -16.08
N HIS A 38 35.25 -26.65 -15.24
CA HIS A 38 35.61 -26.76 -13.80
C HIS A 38 34.70 -27.70 -13.00
N MET A 39 33.40 -27.78 -13.32
CA MET A 39 32.49 -28.75 -12.70
C MET A 39 32.84 -30.19 -13.11
N MET A 40 33.12 -30.41 -14.41
CA MET A 40 33.55 -31.73 -14.95
C MET A 40 34.90 -32.17 -14.35
N ASP A 41 35.86 -31.26 -14.20
CA ASP A 41 37.16 -31.55 -13.57
C ASP A 41 37.02 -32.02 -12.11
N LEU A 42 35.97 -31.55 -11.43
CA LEU A 42 35.63 -31.95 -10.06
C LEU A 42 34.78 -33.22 -10.00
N GLY A 43 34.46 -33.84 -11.13
CA GLY A 43 33.60 -35.03 -11.23
C GLY A 43 32.12 -34.76 -10.96
N MET A 44 31.69 -33.49 -11.04
CA MET A 44 30.31 -33.09 -10.81
C MET A 44 29.56 -32.86 -12.14
N HIS A 45 28.23 -32.87 -12.06
CA HIS A 45 27.38 -32.59 -13.23
C HIS A 45 27.61 -31.14 -13.71
N PRO A 46 27.83 -30.91 -15.04
CA PRO A 46 28.23 -29.61 -15.61
C PRO A 46 27.20 -28.47 -15.35
N TYR A 47 25.95 -28.80 -15.07
CA TYR A 47 24.88 -27.85 -14.78
C TYR A 47 24.56 -27.74 -13.28
N GLY A 48 25.34 -28.37 -12.41
CA GLY A 48 25.14 -28.28 -10.97
C GLY A 48 24.03 -29.18 -10.42
N ASN A 49 23.50 -30.10 -11.23
CA ASN A 49 22.49 -31.03 -10.80
C ASN A 49 23.05 -32.12 -9.87
N GLU A 50 22.25 -32.57 -8.93
CA GLU A 50 22.57 -33.67 -8.05
C GLU A 50 21.40 -34.66 -7.91
N THR A 51 21.74 -35.89 -7.65
CA THR A 51 20.77 -36.93 -7.29
C THR A 51 20.53 -36.88 -5.79
N LEU A 52 19.28 -36.72 -5.39
CA LEU A 52 18.89 -36.69 -3.98
C LEU A 52 18.08 -37.95 -3.61
N TYR A 53 18.02 -38.22 -2.31
CA TYR A 53 17.28 -39.33 -1.72
C TYR A 53 16.11 -38.82 -0.88
N ASN A 54 14.99 -39.50 -0.95
CA ASN A 54 13.82 -39.19 -0.12
C ASN A 54 14.16 -39.50 1.34
N GLY A 55 14.08 -38.49 2.21
CA GLY A 55 14.43 -38.62 3.62
C GLY A 55 13.46 -39.53 4.44
N MET A 56 12.26 -39.80 3.93
CA MET A 56 11.28 -40.68 4.59
C MET A 56 11.41 -42.16 4.14
N THR A 57 11.61 -42.41 2.85
CA THR A 57 11.65 -43.75 2.27
C THR A 57 13.07 -44.28 2.09
N GLY A 58 14.06 -43.40 2.02
CA GLY A 58 15.45 -43.73 1.69
C GLY A 58 15.69 -44.07 0.21
N GLU A 59 14.68 -43.94 -0.63
CA GLU A 59 14.76 -44.21 -2.08
C GLU A 59 15.37 -43.05 -2.82
N MET A 60 16.12 -43.34 -3.89
CA MET A 60 16.68 -42.35 -4.78
C MET A 60 15.54 -41.66 -5.56
N MET A 61 15.59 -40.34 -5.63
CA MET A 61 14.63 -39.60 -6.42
C MET A 61 15.00 -39.67 -7.92
N GLU A 62 14.05 -40.03 -8.75
CA GLU A 62 14.20 -40.05 -10.21
C GLU A 62 14.11 -38.63 -10.78
N ALA A 63 14.93 -37.70 -10.27
CA ALA A 63 14.94 -36.31 -10.70
C ALA A 63 16.35 -35.73 -10.55
N GLU A 64 16.75 -34.92 -11.54
CA GLU A 64 17.95 -34.09 -11.44
C GLU A 64 17.61 -32.80 -10.70
N ILE A 65 18.22 -32.58 -9.55
CA ILE A 65 17.92 -31.43 -8.70
C ILE A 65 19.09 -30.47 -8.73
N PHE A 66 18.85 -29.25 -9.24
CA PHE A 66 19.84 -28.18 -9.20
C PHE A 66 20.06 -27.72 -7.76
N MET A 67 21.30 -27.84 -7.30
CA MET A 67 21.66 -27.52 -5.90
C MET A 67 23.08 -26.94 -5.81
N GLY A 68 23.24 -25.97 -4.94
CA GLY A 68 24.53 -25.41 -4.59
C GLY A 68 24.41 -24.33 -3.50
N PRO A 69 25.53 -23.91 -2.92
CA PRO A 69 25.56 -22.87 -1.90
C PRO A 69 25.29 -21.50 -2.51
N THR A 70 24.48 -20.69 -1.85
CA THR A 70 24.27 -19.27 -2.16
C THR A 70 24.59 -18.42 -0.96
N PHE A 71 24.99 -17.17 -1.20
CA PHE A 71 25.18 -16.21 -0.12
C PHE A 71 23.82 -15.76 0.41
N TYR A 72 23.61 -15.95 1.70
CA TYR A 72 22.38 -15.60 2.37
C TYR A 72 22.64 -14.67 3.55
N GLN A 73 21.93 -13.55 3.61
CA GLN A 73 22.15 -12.51 4.58
C GLN A 73 20.86 -12.16 5.31
N ARG A 74 20.91 -12.14 6.64
CA ARG A 74 19.80 -11.64 7.46
C ARG A 74 19.72 -10.12 7.33
N LEU A 75 18.54 -9.60 6.98
CA LEU A 75 18.30 -8.17 6.86
C LEU A 75 17.64 -7.62 8.14
N LYS A 76 17.77 -6.30 8.34
CA LYS A 76 17.25 -5.59 9.51
C LYS A 76 15.74 -5.43 9.57
N HIS A 77 15.01 -5.78 8.51
CA HIS A 77 13.58 -5.55 8.40
C HIS A 77 12.78 -6.45 9.34
N MET A 78 12.42 -5.93 10.50
CA MET A 78 11.66 -6.62 11.53
C MET A 78 10.20 -6.16 11.55
N VAL A 79 9.29 -7.04 11.96
CA VAL A 79 7.86 -6.75 12.08
C VAL A 79 7.61 -5.61 13.06
N ALA A 80 8.35 -5.55 14.17
CA ALA A 80 8.22 -4.50 15.17
C ALA A 80 8.41 -3.09 14.60
N ASP A 81 9.31 -2.94 13.62
CA ASP A 81 9.58 -1.67 12.96
C ASP A 81 8.57 -1.31 11.87
N LYS A 82 7.77 -2.27 11.42
CA LYS A 82 6.80 -2.08 10.32
C LYS A 82 5.34 -2.08 10.76
N LYS A 83 5.06 -2.60 11.97
CA LYS A 83 3.69 -2.59 12.50
C LYS A 83 3.21 -1.15 12.67
N HIS A 84 1.96 -0.90 12.32
CA HIS A 84 1.31 0.37 12.50
C HIS A 84 -0.17 0.18 12.80
N SER A 85 -0.69 0.97 13.73
CA SER A 85 -2.12 1.01 14.06
C SER A 85 -2.49 2.43 14.46
N ARG A 86 -3.71 2.83 14.16
CA ARG A 86 -4.24 4.15 14.51
C ARG A 86 -5.70 4.02 14.93
N ALA A 87 -6.08 4.71 16.01
CA ALA A 87 -7.49 4.95 16.35
C ALA A 87 -7.85 6.41 16.03
N ARG A 88 -7.27 7.36 16.77
CA ARG A 88 -7.38 8.80 16.52
C ARG A 88 -5.99 9.40 16.55
N GLY A 89 -5.75 10.43 15.73
CA GLY A 89 -4.43 11.06 15.66
C GLY A 89 -4.47 12.35 14.84
N PRO A 90 -3.31 12.86 14.42
CA PRO A 90 -3.20 14.13 13.70
C PRO A 90 -3.94 14.10 12.36
N ILE A 91 -4.50 15.23 11.99
CA ILE A 91 -5.25 15.46 10.76
C ILE A 91 -4.59 16.55 9.93
N VAL A 92 -4.79 16.50 8.63
CA VAL A 92 -4.35 17.54 7.69
C VAL A 92 -5.25 18.77 7.85
N SER A 93 -4.68 19.97 7.98
CA SER A 93 -5.45 21.21 8.21
C SER A 93 -6.41 21.57 7.07
N LEU A 94 -6.02 21.34 5.82
CA LEU A 94 -6.82 21.71 4.65
C LEU A 94 -8.03 20.79 4.45
N THR A 95 -7.82 19.48 4.44
CA THR A 95 -8.86 18.49 4.14
C THR A 95 -9.51 17.90 5.39
N ARG A 96 -8.91 18.12 6.57
CA ARG A 96 -9.28 17.51 7.85
C ARG A 96 -9.32 15.98 7.84
N GLN A 97 -8.68 15.38 6.85
CA GLN A 97 -8.51 13.94 6.78
C GLN A 97 -7.31 13.50 7.63
N PRO A 98 -7.25 12.23 8.07
CA PRO A 98 -6.08 11.68 8.74
C PRO A 98 -4.80 11.90 7.94
N CYS A 99 -3.70 12.23 8.61
CA CYS A 99 -2.39 12.34 7.96
C CYS A 99 -2.01 11.00 7.33
N GLU A 100 -1.13 11.03 6.34
CA GLU A 100 -0.58 9.85 5.68
C GLU A 100 0.76 9.46 6.31
N GLY A 101 1.02 8.16 6.38
CA GLY A 101 2.29 7.59 6.76
C GLY A 101 2.44 7.25 8.24
N ARG A 102 3.12 6.14 8.50
CA ARG A 102 3.41 5.62 9.83
C ARG A 102 4.19 6.60 10.71
N SER A 103 5.14 7.33 10.13
CA SER A 103 5.99 8.29 10.85
C SER A 103 5.21 9.48 11.44
N ARG A 104 4.03 9.77 10.90
CA ARG A 104 3.15 10.86 11.35
C ARG A 104 1.94 10.35 12.14
N ASP A 105 1.98 9.11 12.60
CA ASP A 105 0.81 8.45 13.19
C ASP A 105 -0.42 8.56 12.30
N GLY A 106 -0.22 8.36 11.00
CA GLY A 106 -1.23 8.52 9.97
C GLY A 106 -2.16 7.33 9.85
N GLY A 107 -3.22 7.51 9.06
CA GLY A 107 -4.18 6.46 8.72
C GLY A 107 -3.72 5.60 7.55
N LEU A 108 -4.51 4.58 7.27
CA LEU A 108 -4.40 3.77 6.06
C LEU A 108 -5.28 4.37 4.96
N ARG A 109 -4.79 4.32 3.72
CA ARG A 109 -5.53 4.85 2.59
C ARG A 109 -6.51 3.80 2.04
N VAL A 110 -7.77 4.19 1.94
CA VAL A 110 -8.76 3.50 1.09
C VAL A 110 -8.67 4.13 -0.30
N GLY A 111 -8.08 3.41 -1.23
CA GLY A 111 -7.91 3.89 -2.60
C GLY A 111 -9.17 3.75 -3.45
N GLU A 112 -9.09 4.16 -4.70
CA GLU A 112 -10.19 4.10 -5.66
C GLU A 112 -10.61 2.65 -5.97
N MET A 113 -9.64 1.73 -6.09
CA MET A 113 -9.90 0.31 -6.34
C MET A 113 -10.64 -0.34 -5.17
N GLU A 114 -10.28 -0.01 -3.93
CA GLU A 114 -10.96 -0.49 -2.73
C GLU A 114 -12.39 0.05 -2.66
N ARG A 115 -12.62 1.31 -3.04
CA ARG A 115 -13.96 1.89 -3.18
C ARG A 115 -14.79 1.11 -4.21
N ASP A 116 -14.25 0.80 -5.37
CA ASP A 116 -14.93 0.07 -6.43
C ASP A 116 -15.35 -1.33 -5.96
N CYS A 117 -14.48 -1.99 -5.20
CA CYS A 117 -14.80 -3.27 -4.56
C CYS A 117 -15.97 -3.13 -3.57
N MET A 118 -15.97 -2.13 -2.70
CA MET A 118 -17.05 -1.89 -1.75
C MET A 118 -18.38 -1.58 -2.46
N LEU A 119 -18.35 -0.82 -3.54
CA LEU A 119 -19.53 -0.50 -4.34
C LEU A 119 -20.13 -1.74 -5.03
N SER A 120 -19.27 -2.61 -5.58
CA SER A 120 -19.72 -3.85 -6.23
C SER A 120 -20.39 -4.82 -5.27
N HIS A 121 -19.96 -4.83 -4.01
CA HIS A 121 -20.60 -5.59 -2.93
C HIS A 121 -21.90 -4.97 -2.39
N GLY A 122 -22.20 -3.72 -2.71
CA GLY A 122 -23.39 -3.01 -2.23
C GLY A 122 -23.39 -2.69 -0.73
N THR A 123 -22.22 -2.60 -0.09
CA THR A 123 -22.05 -2.39 1.35
C THR A 123 -22.14 -0.90 1.73
N ALA A 124 -23.31 -0.29 1.59
CA ALA A 124 -23.51 1.15 1.77
C ALA A 124 -23.13 1.66 3.16
N ALA A 125 -23.53 0.97 4.23
CA ALA A 125 -23.21 1.36 5.60
C ALA A 125 -21.70 1.32 5.89
N PHE A 126 -21.01 0.28 5.42
CA PHE A 126 -19.56 0.16 5.55
C PHE A 126 -18.83 1.23 4.76
N THR A 127 -19.29 1.52 3.54
CA THR A 127 -18.71 2.58 2.69
C THR A 127 -18.86 3.94 3.36
N LYS A 128 -20.03 4.26 3.91
CA LYS A 128 -20.27 5.50 4.66
C LYS A 128 -19.33 5.59 5.88
N GLU A 129 -19.25 4.55 6.67
CA GLU A 129 -18.35 4.53 7.83
C GLU A 129 -16.91 4.80 7.42
N ARG A 130 -16.38 4.08 6.43
CA ARG A 130 -14.97 4.18 6.03
C ARG A 130 -14.62 5.49 5.34
N LEU A 131 -15.50 6.04 4.53
CA LEU A 131 -15.23 7.26 3.75
C LEU A 131 -15.67 8.54 4.45
N MET A 132 -16.48 8.46 5.50
CA MET A 132 -16.96 9.64 6.22
C MET A 132 -16.73 9.53 7.73
N ASP A 133 -17.39 8.61 8.43
CA ASP A 133 -17.48 8.61 9.89
C ASP A 133 -16.10 8.46 10.59
N VAL A 134 -15.19 7.65 10.03
CA VAL A 134 -13.83 7.46 10.57
C VAL A 134 -12.76 8.30 9.82
N SER A 135 -13.14 9.06 8.80
CA SER A 135 -12.25 9.89 8.00
C SER A 135 -12.37 11.37 8.40
N ASP A 136 -13.41 12.05 7.93
CA ASP A 136 -13.58 13.49 8.02
C ASP A 136 -15.04 13.94 8.25
N PRO A 137 -15.76 13.44 9.25
CA PRO A 137 -17.13 13.84 9.48
C PRO A 137 -17.21 15.32 9.84
N PHE A 138 -18.12 16.04 9.24
CA PHE A 138 -18.38 17.45 9.49
C PHE A 138 -19.88 17.73 9.55
N GLU A 139 -20.33 18.31 10.65
CA GLU A 139 -21.74 18.71 10.80
C GLU A 139 -21.94 20.11 10.25
N THR A 140 -22.95 20.26 9.40
CA THR A 140 -23.29 21.54 8.79
C THR A 140 -24.79 21.67 8.57
N GLY A 141 -25.26 22.91 8.59
CA GLY A 141 -26.61 23.24 8.17
C GLY A 141 -26.66 23.45 6.64
N ILE A 142 -27.66 22.90 5.99
CA ILE A 142 -27.92 23.11 4.56
C ILE A 142 -29.25 23.83 4.43
N CYS A 143 -29.26 24.92 3.68
CA CYS A 143 -30.49 25.70 3.49
C CYS A 143 -31.50 24.92 2.63
N ARG A 144 -32.70 24.66 3.17
CA ARG A 144 -33.75 23.97 2.42
C ARG A 144 -34.29 24.79 1.26
N LYS A 145 -34.20 26.11 1.29
CA LYS A 145 -34.70 27.00 0.23
C LYS A 145 -33.82 27.03 -1.02
N CYS A 146 -32.49 27.09 -0.84
CA CYS A 146 -31.57 27.25 -1.97
C CYS A 146 -30.53 26.15 -2.12
N GLY A 147 -30.45 25.20 -1.17
CA GLY A 147 -29.55 24.06 -1.23
C GLY A 147 -28.06 24.39 -1.00
N THR A 148 -27.73 25.61 -0.56
CA THR A 148 -26.32 25.98 -0.28
C THR A 148 -25.96 25.68 1.17
N LEU A 149 -24.67 25.53 1.44
CA LEU A 149 -24.15 25.37 2.78
C LEU A 149 -24.37 26.64 3.59
N ALA A 150 -24.93 26.51 4.80
CA ALA A 150 -25.17 27.62 5.69
C ALA A 150 -23.95 27.94 6.56
N ILE A 151 -23.87 29.15 7.05
CA ILE A 151 -22.85 29.59 7.99
C ILE A 151 -23.44 29.55 9.39
N PHE A 152 -22.74 28.95 10.33
CA PHE A 152 -23.10 28.98 11.73
C PHE A 152 -22.55 30.25 12.40
N ASN A 153 -23.44 31.05 12.95
CA ASN A 153 -23.05 32.21 13.74
C ASN A 153 -22.92 31.80 15.22
N GLU A 154 -21.70 31.70 15.70
CA GLU A 154 -21.42 31.27 17.09
C GLU A 154 -21.98 32.24 18.18
N LYS A 155 -22.08 33.54 17.86
CA LYS A 155 -22.56 34.54 18.85
C LYS A 155 -24.05 34.43 19.05
N GLU A 156 -24.80 34.17 18.03
CA GLU A 156 -26.24 34.10 18.04
C GLU A 156 -26.78 32.67 18.04
N ALA A 157 -25.89 31.69 17.97
CA ALA A 157 -26.17 30.25 17.98
C ALA A 157 -27.20 29.81 16.91
N HIS A 158 -27.17 30.43 15.72
CA HIS A 158 -28.07 30.08 14.63
C HIS A 158 -27.36 29.99 13.28
N TYR A 159 -27.98 29.30 12.34
CA TYR A 159 -27.50 29.24 10.97
C TYR A 159 -28.03 30.44 10.15
N GLU A 160 -27.21 30.92 9.24
CA GLU A 160 -27.56 31.95 8.27
C GLU A 160 -27.16 31.54 6.87
N CYS A 161 -28.07 31.67 5.93
CA CYS A 161 -27.80 31.48 4.51
C CYS A 161 -27.54 32.83 3.84
N ARG A 162 -26.29 33.07 3.42
CA ARG A 162 -25.93 34.31 2.73
C ARG A 162 -26.53 34.45 1.33
N SER A 163 -26.86 33.33 0.69
CA SER A 163 -27.38 33.29 -0.65
C SER A 163 -28.83 33.79 -0.75
N CYS A 164 -29.68 33.37 0.17
CA CYS A 164 -31.11 33.72 0.13
C CYS A 164 -31.64 34.41 1.40
N GLY A 165 -30.75 34.73 2.36
CA GLY A 165 -31.13 35.42 3.60
C GLY A 165 -31.96 34.57 4.59
N ASN A 166 -32.06 33.26 4.36
CA ASN A 166 -32.81 32.38 5.24
C ASN A 166 -32.10 32.22 6.61
N ARG A 167 -32.88 32.25 7.70
CA ARG A 167 -32.39 32.10 9.07
C ARG A 167 -33.12 31.03 9.88
N THR A 168 -34.14 30.39 9.31
CA THR A 168 -35.04 29.53 10.07
C THR A 168 -35.14 28.10 9.54
N ASP A 169 -34.97 27.88 8.25
CA ASP A 169 -35.25 26.60 7.60
C ASP A 169 -33.97 25.96 7.08
N PHE A 170 -33.38 25.11 7.93
CA PHE A 170 -32.14 24.41 7.68
C PHE A 170 -32.26 22.93 7.99
N GLU A 171 -31.59 22.11 7.23
CA GLU A 171 -31.41 20.70 7.51
C GLU A 171 -29.96 20.48 8.03
N ASN A 172 -29.84 19.95 9.24
CA ASN A 172 -28.56 19.60 9.80
C ASN A 172 -28.14 18.22 9.33
N LYS A 173 -27.01 18.13 8.65
CA LYS A 173 -26.46 16.88 8.14
C LYS A 173 -24.96 16.77 8.43
N THR A 174 -24.52 15.54 8.65
CA THR A 174 -23.12 15.20 8.67
C THR A 174 -22.68 14.84 7.25
N ILE A 175 -21.70 15.56 6.74
CA ILE A 175 -21.11 15.37 5.41
C ILE A 175 -19.59 15.17 5.53
N PRO A 176 -18.90 14.57 4.55
CA PRO A 176 -17.45 14.60 4.51
C PRO A 176 -16.92 16.04 4.40
N TYR A 177 -15.91 16.39 5.19
CA TYR A 177 -15.32 17.73 5.11
C TYR A 177 -14.72 18.03 3.73
N ALA A 178 -14.21 17.01 3.06
CA ALA A 178 -13.73 17.12 1.68
C ALA A 178 -14.84 17.60 0.72
N LEU A 179 -16.08 17.16 0.91
CA LEU A 179 -17.24 17.63 0.12
C LEU A 179 -17.51 19.12 0.38
N LYS A 180 -17.43 19.54 1.66
CA LYS A 180 -17.57 20.96 2.01
C LYS A 180 -16.47 21.80 1.37
N LEU A 181 -15.22 21.35 1.42
CA LEU A 181 -14.09 22.04 0.80
C LEU A 181 -14.29 22.15 -0.72
N TRP A 182 -14.64 21.06 -1.37
CA TRP A 182 -14.90 21.03 -2.81
C TRP A 182 -16.06 21.96 -3.22
N ALA A 183 -17.14 22.00 -2.44
CA ALA A 183 -18.24 22.92 -2.69
C ALA A 183 -17.80 24.40 -2.61
N GLN A 184 -16.97 24.75 -1.65
CA GLN A 184 -16.42 26.11 -1.52
C GLN A 184 -15.44 26.46 -2.63
N GLU A 185 -14.64 25.51 -3.09
CA GLU A 185 -13.75 25.71 -4.25
C GLU A 185 -14.54 25.93 -5.54
N LEU A 186 -15.65 25.20 -5.74
CA LEU A 186 -16.57 25.46 -6.86
C LEU A 186 -17.21 26.84 -6.78
N GLU A 187 -17.64 27.26 -5.60
CA GLU A 187 -18.18 28.60 -5.39
C GLU A 187 -17.15 29.69 -5.70
N ALA A 188 -15.89 29.47 -5.38
CA ALA A 188 -14.78 30.37 -5.75
C ALA A 188 -14.57 30.48 -7.28
N MET A 189 -14.93 29.44 -8.02
CA MET A 189 -14.93 29.42 -9.50
C MET A 189 -16.27 29.90 -10.10
N HIS A 190 -17.15 30.53 -9.31
CA HIS A 190 -18.49 30.98 -9.71
C HIS A 190 -19.46 29.87 -10.11
N ILE A 191 -19.24 28.63 -9.63
CA ILE A 191 -20.13 27.49 -9.79
C ILE A 191 -20.86 27.27 -8.45
N SER A 192 -22.17 27.39 -8.42
CA SER A 192 -22.97 27.18 -7.19
C SER A 192 -23.47 25.76 -7.09
N PRO A 193 -22.84 24.89 -6.30
CA PRO A 193 -23.37 23.55 -6.01
C PRO A 193 -24.60 23.70 -5.11
N ARG A 194 -25.65 22.90 -5.39
CA ARG A 194 -26.88 22.90 -4.61
C ARG A 194 -27.25 21.49 -4.18
N ILE A 195 -27.49 21.31 -2.90
CA ILE A 195 -27.92 20.06 -2.32
C ILE A 195 -29.43 20.11 -2.17
N VAL A 196 -30.12 19.21 -2.82
CA VAL A 196 -31.59 19.11 -2.79
C VAL A 196 -31.97 17.95 -1.88
N PHE A 197 -32.94 18.17 -1.03
CA PHE A 197 -33.58 17.16 -0.19
C PHE A 197 -34.92 16.77 -0.77
N GLU A 198 -35.17 15.48 -0.83
CA GLU A 198 -36.51 14.93 -1.13
C GLU A 198 -37.33 14.80 0.13
#